data_3572066411e524b365a690d04bcbed0c
#
_entry.id   3572066411e524b365a690d04bcbed0c
#
_cell.length_a   1.000
_cell.length_b   1.000
_cell.length_c   1.000
_cell.angle_alpha   90.00
_cell.angle_beta   90.00
_cell.angle_gamma   90.00
#
_symmetry.space_group_name_H-M   'P 1'
#
loop_
_entity.id
_entity.type
_entity.pdbx_description
1 polymer ?
#
loop_
_entity_poly.entity_id
_entity_poly.type
_entity_poly.pdbx_seq_one_letter_code
_entity_poly.pdbx_strand_id
1 'polypeptide(L)'
;TMKLVYKASLQGNELELTRKIAAPNKESNVISFGGQVFQQQVFDGKKGYAVQQGRKTELIGKDLETAKKKMLPFEDMAYITGKLDRIESLDGKNTYVIIMEDTEIFYDLASGLKVKSVRKANGPKGEIKIPTNYSDYKEVNGILIPHKLDQGMGRFNLNFVLQEVKINEEVEDKDFK
;
A
#
# COMPACT_ATOMS: atom_id res chain seq x y z
N THR A 1 13.23 2.31 9.50
CA THR A 1 13.04 1.46 8.30
C THR A 1 12.09 0.32 8.58
N MET A 2 11.46 -0.22 7.52
CA MET A 2 10.57 -1.37 7.63
C MET A 2 10.61 -2.20 6.33
N LYS A 3 10.69 -3.52 6.47
CA LYS A 3 10.50 -4.48 5.36
C LYS A 3 9.26 -5.31 5.65
N LEU A 4 8.39 -5.46 4.66
CA LEU A 4 7.16 -6.23 4.70
C LEU A 4 7.15 -7.19 3.50
N VAL A 5 6.88 -8.47 3.74
CA VAL A 5 6.73 -9.46 2.66
C VAL A 5 5.34 -10.08 2.75
N TYR A 6 4.54 -9.85 1.74
CA TYR A 6 3.20 -10.42 1.61
C TYR A 6 3.18 -11.46 0.50
N LYS A 7 2.42 -12.52 0.68
CA LYS A 7 2.14 -13.52 -0.33
C LYS A 7 0.66 -13.63 -0.64
N ALA A 8 0.34 -13.86 -1.89
CA ALA A 8 -0.98 -14.15 -2.38
C ALA A 8 -0.91 -15.28 -3.42
N SER A 9 -2.05 -15.86 -3.77
CA SER A 9 -2.16 -16.80 -4.89
C SER A 9 -3.05 -16.21 -5.98
N LEU A 10 -2.60 -16.27 -7.22
CA LEU A 10 -3.36 -15.88 -8.39
C LEU A 10 -3.33 -17.04 -9.40
N GLN A 11 -4.49 -17.67 -9.63
CA GLN A 11 -4.63 -18.79 -10.58
C GLN A 11 -3.61 -19.92 -10.34
N GLY A 12 -3.36 -20.25 -9.06
CA GLY A 12 -2.44 -21.32 -8.67
C GLY A 12 -0.95 -20.94 -8.67
N ASN A 13 -0.60 -19.72 -9.07
CA ASN A 13 0.77 -19.22 -8.98
C ASN A 13 0.95 -18.31 -7.76
N GLU A 14 2.13 -18.38 -7.15
CA GLU A 14 2.48 -17.50 -6.03
C GLU A 14 2.77 -16.09 -6.56
N LEU A 15 2.18 -15.11 -5.87
CA LEU A 15 2.46 -13.70 -6.03
C LEU A 15 3.04 -13.19 -4.72
N GLU A 16 4.21 -12.58 -4.78
CA GLU A 16 4.89 -12.00 -3.62
C GLU A 16 5.02 -10.49 -3.81
N LEU A 17 4.63 -9.75 -2.76
CA LEU A 17 4.85 -8.30 -2.67
C LEU A 17 5.87 -8.05 -1.55
N THR A 18 7.07 -7.61 -1.93
CA THR A 18 8.08 -7.12 -0.98
C THR A 18 8.05 -5.60 -0.96
N ARG A 19 7.80 -5.02 0.23
CA ARG A 19 7.90 -3.58 0.49
C ARG A 19 9.09 -3.30 1.39
N LYS A 20 9.98 -2.41 0.95
CA LYS A 20 11.03 -1.82 1.78
C LYS A 20 10.78 -0.32 1.90
N ILE A 21 10.84 0.19 3.11
CA ILE A 21 10.43 1.56 3.45
C ILE A 21 11.47 2.19 4.35
N ALA A 22 11.81 3.43 4.09
CA ALA A 22 12.62 4.24 5.00
C ALA A 22 12.06 5.65 5.13
N ALA A 23 12.03 6.15 6.36
CA ALA A 23 11.62 7.51 6.64
C ALA A 23 12.52 8.53 5.90
N PRO A 24 11.98 9.70 5.51
CA PRO A 24 10.57 10.08 5.67
C PRO A 24 9.66 9.55 4.56
N ASN A 25 10.19 9.16 3.38
CA ASN A 25 9.37 8.86 2.21
C ASN A 25 10.05 7.94 1.18
N LYS A 26 11.17 7.27 1.52
CA LYS A 26 11.79 6.31 0.60
C LYS A 26 10.99 5.01 0.56
N GLU A 27 10.79 4.47 -0.62
CA GLU A 27 10.01 3.24 -0.83
C GLU A 27 10.55 2.41 -2.00
N SER A 28 10.57 1.10 -1.80
CA SER A 28 10.79 0.10 -2.85
C SER A 28 9.71 -0.96 -2.74
N ASN A 29 8.89 -1.08 -3.78
CA ASN A 29 7.83 -2.09 -3.89
C ASN A 29 8.19 -3.02 -5.05
N VAL A 30 8.31 -4.31 -4.77
CA VAL A 30 8.60 -5.33 -5.76
C VAL A 30 7.47 -6.37 -5.74
N ILE A 31 6.85 -6.58 -6.89
CA ILE A 31 5.86 -7.64 -7.09
C ILE A 31 6.51 -8.71 -7.96
N SER A 32 6.59 -9.93 -7.44
CA SER A 32 7.07 -11.11 -8.15
C SER A 32 5.92 -12.07 -8.41
N PHE A 33 5.95 -12.73 -9.57
CA PHE A 33 4.98 -13.73 -9.97
C PHE A 33 5.72 -14.97 -10.44
N GLY A 34 5.47 -16.12 -9.80
CA GLY A 34 6.21 -17.36 -10.10
C GLY A 34 7.73 -17.21 -9.89
N GLY A 35 8.16 -16.39 -8.93
CA GLY A 35 9.57 -16.12 -8.64
C GLY A 35 10.27 -15.11 -9.58
N GLN A 36 9.56 -14.55 -10.56
CA GLN A 36 10.11 -13.53 -11.46
C GLN A 36 9.53 -12.16 -11.13
N VAL A 37 10.36 -11.11 -11.15
CA VAL A 37 9.91 -9.72 -10.92
C VAL A 37 9.00 -9.30 -12.08
N PHE A 38 7.74 -9.06 -11.75
CA PHE A 38 6.70 -8.59 -12.67
C PHE A 38 6.59 -7.08 -12.69
N GLN A 39 6.66 -6.48 -11.51
CA GLN A 39 6.57 -5.03 -11.33
C GLN A 39 7.51 -4.59 -10.21
N GLN A 40 8.14 -3.44 -10.40
CA GLN A 40 8.91 -2.77 -9.36
C GLN A 40 8.64 -1.28 -9.41
N GLN A 41 8.53 -0.66 -8.24
CA GLN A 41 8.50 0.80 -8.11
C GLN A 41 9.49 1.19 -7.03
N VAL A 42 10.35 2.16 -7.34
CA VAL A 42 11.37 2.66 -6.42
C VAL A 42 11.29 4.18 -6.32
N PHE A 43 11.42 4.71 -5.11
CA PHE A 43 11.50 6.13 -4.83
C PHE A 43 12.57 6.39 -3.76
N ASP A 44 13.55 7.27 -4.07
CA ASP A 44 14.70 7.57 -3.21
C ASP A 44 14.47 8.75 -2.25
N GLY A 45 13.24 9.28 -2.22
CA GLY A 45 12.86 10.49 -1.48
C GLY A 45 12.85 11.75 -2.32
N LYS A 46 13.40 11.74 -3.54
CA LYS A 46 13.46 12.88 -4.47
C LYS A 46 12.97 12.51 -5.86
N LYS A 47 13.39 11.38 -6.37
CA LYS A 47 13.07 10.85 -7.69
C LYS A 47 12.78 9.35 -7.60
N GLY A 48 12.13 8.81 -8.59
CA GLY A 48 11.81 7.40 -8.62
C GLY A 48 11.48 6.91 -10.02
N TYR A 49 11.26 5.63 -10.10
CA TYR A 49 10.90 4.95 -11.34
C TYR A 49 10.00 3.74 -11.06
N ALA A 50 9.28 3.33 -12.09
CA ALA A 50 8.57 2.07 -12.13
C ALA A 50 9.13 1.20 -13.25
N VAL A 51 9.22 -0.10 -13.00
CA VAL A 51 9.51 -1.12 -14.01
C VAL A 51 8.30 -2.03 -14.12
N GLN A 52 7.77 -2.19 -15.32
CA GLN A 52 6.66 -3.11 -15.59
C GLN A 52 6.98 -3.89 -16.87
N GLN A 53 6.97 -5.20 -16.78
CA GLN A 53 7.32 -6.08 -17.90
C GLN A 53 8.66 -5.72 -18.57
N GLY A 54 9.66 -5.38 -17.76
CA GLY A 54 11.00 -4.99 -18.23
C GLY A 54 11.13 -3.55 -18.73
N ARG A 55 10.02 -2.80 -18.87
CA ARG A 55 10.07 -1.39 -19.28
C ARG A 55 10.19 -0.48 -18.07
N LYS A 56 11.27 0.30 -18.03
CA LYS A 56 11.52 1.31 -16.98
C LYS A 56 10.91 2.65 -17.41
N THR A 57 10.17 3.29 -16.49
CA THR A 57 9.55 4.61 -16.67
C THR A 57 9.83 5.45 -15.42
N GLU A 58 10.30 6.67 -15.58
CA GLU A 58 10.51 7.59 -14.46
C GLU A 58 9.18 8.06 -13.89
N LEU A 59 9.14 8.28 -12.58
CA LEU A 59 8.02 8.95 -11.92
C LEU A 59 8.10 10.44 -12.23
N ILE A 60 7.03 10.98 -12.82
CA ILE A 60 6.92 12.40 -13.19
C ILE A 60 5.54 12.94 -12.81
N GLY A 61 5.39 14.27 -12.80
CA GLY A 61 4.10 14.93 -12.59
C GLY A 61 3.43 14.50 -11.28
N LYS A 62 2.15 14.13 -11.35
CA LYS A 62 1.32 13.76 -10.18
C LYS A 62 1.89 12.57 -9.40
N ASP A 63 2.42 11.56 -10.08
CA ASP A 63 2.96 10.36 -9.42
C ASP A 63 4.19 10.70 -8.58
N LEU A 64 5.07 11.55 -9.10
CA LEU A 64 6.24 12.04 -8.37
C LEU A 64 5.83 12.89 -7.16
N GLU A 65 4.87 13.81 -7.31
CA GLU A 65 4.41 14.65 -6.21
C GLU A 65 3.69 13.83 -5.12
N THR A 66 2.92 12.81 -5.51
CA THR A 66 2.29 11.88 -4.56
C THR A 66 3.36 11.10 -3.77
N ALA A 67 4.41 10.61 -4.45
CA ALA A 67 5.50 9.90 -3.77
C ALA A 67 6.24 10.79 -2.76
N LYS A 68 6.47 12.06 -3.08
CA LYS A 68 7.12 13.03 -2.18
C LYS A 68 6.32 13.34 -0.92
N LYS A 69 4.99 13.30 -1.01
CA LYS A 69 4.08 13.61 0.12
C LYS A 69 3.87 12.46 1.09
N LYS A 70 4.28 11.24 0.73
CA LYS A 70 4.14 10.09 1.63
C LYS A 70 4.91 10.31 2.93
N MET A 71 4.33 9.88 4.03
CA MET A 71 4.95 9.88 5.37
C MET A 71 5.19 8.44 5.79
N LEU A 72 6.33 7.91 5.41
CA LEU A 72 6.68 6.49 5.63
C LEU A 72 7.53 6.34 6.91
N PRO A 73 7.40 5.22 7.61
CA PRO A 73 6.56 4.05 7.34
C PRO A 73 5.09 4.18 7.75
N PHE A 74 4.70 5.29 8.37
CA PHE A 74 3.36 5.51 8.91
C PHE A 74 2.53 6.38 7.95
N GLU A 75 2.05 5.80 6.87
CA GLU A 75 1.26 6.52 5.83
C GLU A 75 0.06 7.26 6.41
N ASP A 76 -0.54 6.70 7.47
CA ASP A 76 -1.71 7.29 8.12
C ASP A 76 -1.42 8.65 8.76
N MET A 77 -0.16 8.98 9.05
CA MET A 77 0.24 10.31 9.50
C MET A 77 -0.01 11.41 8.44
N ALA A 78 0.06 11.07 7.16
CA ALA A 78 -0.28 11.99 6.09
C ALA A 78 -1.78 12.34 6.07
N TYR A 79 -2.64 11.45 6.60
CA TYR A 79 -4.09 11.60 6.59
C TYR A 79 -4.62 12.52 7.70
N ILE A 80 -3.78 12.96 8.64
CA ILE A 80 -4.14 13.97 9.66
C ILE A 80 -4.65 15.25 9.00
N THR A 81 -4.14 15.60 7.82
CA THR A 81 -4.60 16.73 7.02
C THR A 81 -5.78 16.41 6.10
N GLY A 82 -6.20 15.16 6.07
CA GLY A 82 -7.34 14.71 5.29
C GLY A 82 -8.66 15.28 5.81
N LYS A 83 -9.64 15.41 4.92
CA LYS A 83 -10.96 15.88 5.29
C LYS A 83 -11.80 14.73 5.82
N LEU A 84 -12.29 14.85 7.05
CA LEU A 84 -13.36 13.98 7.53
C LEU A 84 -14.63 14.28 6.68
N ASP A 85 -15.08 13.27 5.94
CA ASP A 85 -16.22 13.41 5.03
C ASP A 85 -17.52 12.98 5.70
N ARG A 86 -17.56 11.77 6.24
CA ARG A 86 -18.77 11.18 6.81
C ARG A 86 -18.46 10.07 7.82
N ILE A 87 -19.50 9.66 8.53
CA ILE A 87 -19.53 8.36 9.22
C ILE A 87 -20.38 7.42 8.36
N GLU A 88 -19.86 6.23 8.10
CA GLU A 88 -20.53 5.22 7.28
C GLU A 88 -20.46 3.85 7.97
N SER A 89 -21.58 3.10 7.88
CA SER A 89 -21.60 1.72 8.35
C SER A 89 -20.98 0.79 7.31
N LEU A 90 -19.92 0.09 7.69
CA LEU A 90 -19.26 -0.94 6.90
C LEU A 90 -19.38 -2.28 7.62
N ASP A 91 -20.09 -3.24 7.03
CA ASP A 91 -20.32 -4.58 7.61
C ASP A 91 -20.86 -4.54 9.06
N GLY A 92 -21.76 -3.59 9.33
CA GLY A 92 -22.39 -3.42 10.65
C GLY A 92 -21.53 -2.66 11.67
N LYS A 93 -20.35 -2.17 11.31
CA LYS A 93 -19.48 -1.33 12.14
C LYS A 93 -19.45 0.09 11.62
N ASN A 94 -19.53 1.07 12.52
CA ASN A 94 -19.40 2.46 12.14
C ASN A 94 -17.92 2.79 11.85
N THR A 95 -17.68 3.51 10.77
CA THR A 95 -16.35 3.95 10.35
C THR A 95 -16.31 5.44 10.12
N TYR A 96 -15.19 6.09 10.46
CA TYR A 96 -14.86 7.41 9.94
C TYR A 96 -14.35 7.25 8.52
N VAL A 97 -14.87 8.04 7.60
CA VAL A 97 -14.38 8.11 6.21
C VAL A 97 -13.61 9.40 6.01
N ILE A 98 -12.34 9.29 5.71
CA ILE A 98 -11.45 10.41 5.41
C ILE A 98 -11.16 10.40 3.90
N ILE A 99 -11.28 11.56 3.26
CA ILE A 99 -10.91 11.74 1.86
C ILE A 99 -9.56 12.44 1.79
N MET A 100 -8.64 11.81 1.08
CA MET A 100 -7.31 12.35 0.78
C MET A 100 -6.99 12.15 -0.70
N GLU A 101 -6.98 13.24 -1.47
CA GLU A 101 -6.80 13.21 -2.92
C GLU A 101 -7.78 12.23 -3.62
N ASP A 102 -7.28 11.16 -4.21
CA ASP A 102 -8.08 10.16 -4.95
C ASP A 102 -8.40 8.91 -4.09
N THR A 103 -8.28 9.02 -2.76
CA THR A 103 -8.44 7.87 -1.85
C THR A 103 -9.44 8.17 -0.75
N GLU A 104 -10.42 7.29 -0.58
CA GLU A 104 -11.28 7.21 0.60
C GLU A 104 -10.67 6.20 1.58
N ILE A 105 -10.56 6.58 2.85
CA ILE A 105 -9.94 5.75 3.88
C ILE A 105 -10.94 5.60 5.03
N PHE A 106 -11.16 4.36 5.44
CA PHE A 106 -12.14 3.99 6.45
C PHE A 106 -11.42 3.51 7.71
N TYR A 107 -11.70 4.17 8.82
CA TYR A 107 -11.22 3.81 10.15
C TYR A 107 -12.37 3.34 11.01
N ASP A 108 -12.27 2.16 11.59
CA ASP A 108 -13.24 1.65 12.57
C ASP A 108 -13.33 2.60 13.78
N LEU A 109 -14.55 3.03 14.09
CA LEU A 109 -14.80 4.00 15.15
C LEU A 109 -14.38 3.50 16.54
N ALA A 110 -14.49 2.19 16.77
CA ALA A 110 -14.23 1.59 18.08
C ALA A 110 -12.73 1.34 18.32
N SER A 111 -12.02 0.85 17.31
CA SER A 111 -10.60 0.49 17.45
C SER A 111 -9.63 1.57 16.94
N GLY A 112 -10.11 2.51 16.13
CA GLY A 112 -9.27 3.47 15.42
C GLY A 112 -8.42 2.86 14.30
N LEU A 113 -8.58 1.57 14.00
CA LEU A 113 -7.79 0.91 12.97
C LEU A 113 -8.35 1.17 11.58
N LYS A 114 -7.45 1.30 10.60
CA LYS A 114 -7.81 1.35 9.19
C LYS A 114 -8.37 -0.01 8.77
N VAL A 115 -9.60 -0.03 8.26
CA VAL A 115 -10.27 -1.27 7.86
C VAL A 115 -10.44 -1.38 6.35
N LYS A 116 -10.46 -0.24 5.65
CA LYS A 116 -10.60 -0.21 4.19
C LYS A 116 -9.97 1.04 3.61
N SER A 117 -9.49 0.95 2.39
CA SER A 117 -9.24 2.10 1.52
C SER A 117 -9.82 1.84 0.14
N VAL A 118 -10.24 2.90 -0.55
CA VAL A 118 -10.71 2.85 -1.94
C VAL A 118 -9.97 3.91 -2.73
N ARG A 119 -8.98 3.48 -3.51
CA ARG A 119 -8.21 4.36 -4.37
C ARG A 119 -8.84 4.43 -5.76
N LYS A 120 -9.01 5.65 -6.28
CA LYS A 120 -9.37 5.90 -7.68
C LYS A 120 -8.13 5.91 -8.54
N ALA A 121 -8.17 5.26 -9.68
CA ALA A 121 -7.08 5.22 -10.65
C ALA A 121 -7.63 5.28 -12.08
N ASN A 122 -6.82 5.73 -13.02
CA ASN A 122 -7.18 5.71 -14.42
C ASN A 122 -6.94 4.31 -15.00
N GLY A 123 -7.98 3.68 -15.47
CA GLY A 123 -7.91 2.42 -16.19
C GLY A 123 -8.10 2.62 -17.71
N PRO A 124 -7.90 1.56 -18.51
CA PRO A 124 -8.03 1.63 -19.97
C PRO A 124 -9.43 2.06 -20.48
N LYS A 125 -10.46 1.88 -19.65
CA LYS A 125 -11.87 2.20 -19.96
C LYS A 125 -12.45 3.33 -19.10
N GLY A 126 -11.61 4.16 -18.47
CA GLY A 126 -12.02 5.23 -17.57
C GLY A 126 -11.58 4.98 -16.11
N GLU A 127 -12.16 5.75 -15.18
CA GLU A 127 -11.85 5.64 -13.75
C GLU A 127 -12.21 4.25 -13.21
N ILE A 128 -11.29 3.66 -12.47
CA ILE A 128 -11.48 2.41 -11.74
C ILE A 128 -11.30 2.65 -10.25
N LYS A 129 -12.05 1.91 -9.43
CA LYS A 129 -11.89 1.88 -7.98
C LYS A 129 -11.12 0.62 -7.58
N ILE A 130 -10.11 0.80 -6.76
CA ILE A 130 -9.27 -0.27 -6.21
C ILE A 130 -9.51 -0.32 -4.70
N PRO A 131 -10.45 -1.14 -4.23
CA PRO A 131 -10.67 -1.34 -2.81
C PRO A 131 -9.56 -2.22 -2.23
N THR A 132 -9.14 -1.91 -1.01
CA THR A 132 -8.25 -2.75 -0.20
C THR A 132 -8.84 -2.82 1.21
N ASN A 133 -9.14 -4.02 1.70
CA ASN A 133 -9.54 -4.26 3.08
C ASN A 133 -8.32 -4.67 3.90
N TYR A 134 -8.26 -4.20 5.15
CA TYR A 134 -7.19 -4.45 6.10
C TYR A 134 -7.73 -5.22 7.28
N SER A 135 -7.12 -6.33 7.64
CA SER A 135 -7.58 -7.17 8.75
C SER A 135 -6.44 -7.96 9.40
N ASP A 136 -6.77 -8.74 10.43
CA ASP A 136 -5.81 -9.57 11.19
C ASP A 136 -4.63 -8.72 11.70
N TYR A 137 -4.94 -7.60 12.38
CA TYR A 137 -3.94 -6.73 12.98
C TYR A 137 -3.23 -7.45 14.12
N LYS A 138 -1.89 -7.45 14.08
CA LYS A 138 -1.04 -7.99 15.15
C LYS A 138 0.02 -6.97 15.51
N GLU A 139 0.38 -6.98 16.77
CA GLU A 139 1.44 -6.13 17.28
C GLU A 139 2.83 -6.71 16.94
N VAL A 140 3.67 -5.88 16.34
CA VAL A 140 5.08 -6.18 16.07
C VAL A 140 5.91 -5.01 16.59
N ASN A 141 6.69 -5.22 17.63
CA ASN A 141 7.51 -4.18 18.28
C ASN A 141 6.71 -2.91 18.64
N GLY A 142 5.51 -3.07 19.20
CA GLY A 142 4.64 -1.97 19.61
C GLY A 142 3.82 -1.33 18.47
N ILE A 143 3.91 -1.84 17.24
CA ILE A 143 3.21 -1.32 16.08
C ILE A 143 2.16 -2.33 15.63
N LEU A 144 0.89 -1.89 15.49
CA LEU A 144 -0.18 -2.71 14.94
C LEU A 144 -0.07 -2.74 13.40
N ILE A 145 0.18 -3.93 12.86
CA ILE A 145 0.35 -4.15 11.42
C ILE A 145 -0.73 -5.10 10.91
N PRO A 146 -1.46 -4.76 9.82
CA PRO A 146 -2.42 -5.67 9.22
C PRO A 146 -1.70 -6.85 8.57
N HIS A 147 -2.06 -8.07 8.96
CA HIS A 147 -1.49 -9.30 8.40
C HIS A 147 -2.26 -9.83 7.21
N LYS A 148 -3.45 -9.27 6.92
CA LYS A 148 -4.24 -9.61 5.73
C LYS A 148 -4.66 -8.35 4.99
N LEU A 149 -4.44 -8.36 3.68
CA LEU A 149 -4.89 -7.31 2.75
C LEU A 149 -5.70 -7.99 1.65
N ASP A 150 -6.99 -7.65 1.52
CA ASP A 150 -7.82 -8.11 0.43
C ASP A 150 -7.99 -6.98 -0.59
N GLN A 151 -7.29 -7.08 -1.70
CA GLN A 151 -7.27 -6.04 -2.73
C GLN A 151 -8.08 -6.46 -3.96
N GLY A 152 -9.06 -5.63 -4.31
CA GLY A 152 -9.83 -5.78 -5.54
C GLY A 152 -9.01 -5.30 -6.75
N MET A 153 -8.89 -6.16 -7.78
CA MET A 153 -8.25 -5.84 -9.06
C MET A 153 -9.20 -6.19 -10.21
N GLY A 154 -10.16 -5.31 -10.48
CA GLY A 154 -11.17 -5.54 -11.51
C GLY A 154 -12.05 -6.75 -11.23
N ARG A 155 -11.81 -7.88 -11.90
CA ARG A 155 -12.57 -9.13 -11.71
C ARG A 155 -11.92 -10.07 -10.68
N PHE A 156 -10.75 -9.75 -10.19
CA PHE A 156 -9.99 -10.58 -9.25
C PHE A 156 -9.90 -9.91 -7.89
N ASN A 157 -9.88 -10.73 -6.84
CA ASN A 157 -9.48 -10.32 -5.51
C ASN A 157 -8.18 -11.02 -5.16
N LEU A 158 -7.19 -10.24 -4.71
CA LEU A 158 -5.92 -10.74 -4.24
C LEU A 158 -5.90 -10.69 -2.73
N ASN A 159 -5.80 -11.86 -2.11
CA ASN A 159 -5.73 -12.01 -0.66
C ASN A 159 -4.25 -12.13 -0.27
N PHE A 160 -3.66 -11.01 0.10
CA PHE A 160 -2.28 -10.97 0.57
C PHE A 160 -2.21 -11.30 2.06
N VAL A 161 -1.35 -12.23 2.42
CA VAL A 161 -1.04 -12.61 3.80
C VAL A 161 0.40 -12.21 4.10
N LEU A 162 0.59 -11.43 5.16
CA LEU A 162 1.91 -11.01 5.62
C LEU A 162 2.69 -12.23 6.12
N GLN A 163 3.87 -12.45 5.59
CA GLN A 163 4.77 -13.55 5.95
C GLN A 163 5.93 -13.09 6.82
N GLU A 164 6.41 -11.87 6.58
CA GLU A 164 7.59 -11.35 7.26
C GLU A 164 7.45 -9.85 7.53
N VAL A 165 7.85 -9.44 8.73
CA VAL A 165 8.05 -8.04 9.13
C VAL A 165 9.43 -7.90 9.74
N LYS A 166 10.21 -6.95 9.24
CA LYS A 166 11.47 -6.52 9.84
C LYS A 166 11.43 -5.02 10.09
N ILE A 167 11.72 -4.60 11.31
CA ILE A 167 11.73 -3.20 11.71
C ILE A 167 13.15 -2.82 12.05
N ASN A 168 13.67 -1.80 11.36
CA ASN A 168 15.06 -1.32 11.45
C ASN A 168 16.13 -2.36 11.06
N GLU A 169 15.74 -3.34 10.28
CA GLU A 169 16.59 -4.42 9.77
C GLU A 169 16.36 -4.62 8.27
N GLU A 170 17.36 -5.16 7.57
CA GLU A 170 17.29 -5.60 6.15
C GLU A 170 16.84 -4.53 5.14
N VAL A 171 17.00 -3.24 5.49
CA VAL A 171 16.71 -2.12 4.58
C VAL A 171 17.90 -1.19 4.53
N GLU A 172 18.48 -1.03 3.34
CA GLU A 172 19.66 -0.23 3.08
C GLU A 172 19.40 0.81 1.98
N ASP A 173 20.25 1.84 1.89
CA ASP A 173 20.11 2.89 0.87
C ASP A 173 20.17 2.37 -0.58
N LYS A 174 20.82 1.24 -0.81
CA LYS A 174 20.85 0.59 -2.13
C LYS A 174 19.49 0.07 -2.60
N ASP A 175 18.58 -0.21 -1.67
CA ASP A 175 17.23 -0.70 -2.00
C ASP A 175 16.37 0.36 -2.68
N PHE A 176 16.80 1.63 -2.65
CA PHE A 176 16.07 2.78 -3.19
C PHE A 176 16.76 3.41 -4.42
N LYS A 177 17.62 2.65 -5.12
CA LYS A 177 18.39 3.16 -6.29
C LYS A 177 17.96 2.54 -7.60
#